data_450b398bbfc6df6b21fc144b8e261fba
#
_entry.id   450b398bbfc6df6b21fc144b8e261fba
#
_cell.length_a   1.000
_cell.length_b   1.000
_cell.length_c   1.000
_cell.angle_alpha   90.00
_cell.angle_beta   90.00
_cell.angle_gamma   90.00
#
_symmetry.space_group_name_H-M   'P 1'
#
loop_
_entity.id
_entity.type
_entity.pdbx_description
1 polymer ?
#
loop_
_entity_poly.entity_id
_entity_poly.type
_entity_poly.pdbx_seq_one_letter_code
_entity_poly.pdbx_strand_id
1 'polypeptide(L)'
;PLSFPVNNATSAFQLTAARNQSDEFIIDAIGSDAGLLPRNVNIEQAMRLVKFGALEPLDMVLKLSLNPARMLGLASKGRLSEGNDADLTLIDPAGGRASYGIVAGRVIMMAGRVVGRGGTILTTEQGQTAVTATGIPFQTVDIAQAMMYAGRG
;
A
#
# COMPACT_ATOMS: atom_id res chain seq x y z
N PRO A 1 -23.53 8.02 10.11
CA PRO A 1 -22.45 8.96 10.35
C PRO A 1 -21.59 9.03 9.10
N LEU A 2 -21.45 10.22 8.54
CA LEU A 2 -20.56 10.47 7.41
C LEU A 2 -19.13 10.49 7.95
N SER A 3 -18.26 9.62 7.45
CA SER A 3 -16.83 9.71 7.71
C SER A 3 -16.26 10.79 6.80
N PHE A 4 -15.74 11.84 7.41
CA PHE A 4 -15.00 12.87 6.69
C PHE A 4 -13.52 12.48 6.62
N PRO A 5 -12.80 12.79 5.52
CA PRO A 5 -11.37 12.60 5.48
C PRO A 5 -10.72 13.41 6.60
N VAL A 6 -9.96 12.74 7.43
CA VAL A 6 -9.27 13.34 8.58
C VAL A 6 -8.19 14.30 8.10
N ASN A 7 -7.62 14.05 6.92
CA ASN A 7 -6.57 14.86 6.32
C ASN A 7 -7.08 15.55 5.05
N ASN A 8 -6.89 16.85 4.97
CA ASN A 8 -7.14 17.59 3.74
C ASN A 8 -5.97 17.40 2.76
N ALA A 9 -6.18 17.78 1.49
CA ALA A 9 -5.19 17.62 0.44
C ALA A 9 -3.87 18.39 0.74
N THR A 10 -3.97 19.52 1.39
CA THR A 10 -2.80 20.36 1.78
C THR A 10 -1.95 19.62 2.82
N SER A 11 -2.57 19.07 3.86
CA SER A 11 -1.85 18.30 4.89
C SER A 11 -1.19 17.06 4.30
N ALA A 12 -1.90 16.34 3.43
CA ALA A 12 -1.35 15.17 2.75
C ALA A 12 -0.12 15.54 1.88
N PHE A 13 -0.20 16.65 1.14
CA PHE A 13 0.92 17.14 0.34
C PHE A 13 2.10 17.53 1.22
N GLN A 14 1.87 18.34 2.24
CA GLN A 14 2.91 18.83 3.15
C GLN A 14 3.64 17.69 3.86
N LEU A 15 2.90 16.72 4.41
CA LEU A 15 3.48 15.55 5.08
C LEU A 15 4.28 14.70 4.11
N THR A 16 3.77 14.50 2.88
CA THR A 16 4.45 13.67 1.88
C THR A 16 5.72 14.32 1.35
N ALA A 17 5.72 15.65 1.18
CA ALA A 17 6.88 16.40 0.71
C ALA A 17 7.90 16.67 1.82
N ALA A 18 7.51 16.58 3.09
CA ALA A 18 8.36 16.96 4.21
C ALA A 18 9.59 16.05 4.35
N ARG A 19 10.72 16.68 4.63
CA ARG A 19 12.01 16.05 4.83
C ARG A 19 12.58 16.42 6.19
N ASN A 20 13.40 15.54 6.75
CA ASN A 20 14.16 15.81 7.95
C ASN A 20 15.45 16.63 7.63
N GLN A 21 16.28 16.87 8.64
CA GLN A 21 17.54 17.61 8.47
C GLN A 21 18.56 16.89 7.58
N SER A 22 18.41 15.59 7.37
CA SER A 22 19.23 14.75 6.50
C SER A 22 18.66 14.58 5.09
N ASP A 23 17.65 15.38 4.73
CA ASP A 23 16.92 15.33 3.44
C ASP A 23 16.19 14.00 3.20
N GLU A 24 15.87 13.26 4.27
CA GLU A 24 15.07 12.04 4.20
C GLU A 24 13.59 12.35 4.43
N PHE A 25 12.71 11.61 3.78
CA PHE A 25 11.28 11.74 4.03
C PHE A 25 10.90 11.41 5.47
N ILE A 26 10.04 12.24 6.07
CA ILE A 26 9.53 11.99 7.43
C ILE A 26 8.46 10.92 7.50
N ILE A 27 7.89 10.52 6.34
CA ILE A 27 6.91 9.43 6.25
C ILE A 27 7.50 8.25 5.47
N ASP A 28 7.26 7.05 5.94
CA ASP A 28 7.76 5.82 5.32
C ASP A 28 6.81 5.26 4.27
N ALA A 29 5.50 5.35 4.50
CA ALA A 29 4.47 4.74 3.66
C ALA A 29 3.23 5.61 3.53
N ILE A 30 2.43 5.31 2.50
CA ILE A 30 1.16 5.97 2.21
C ILE A 30 0.06 4.92 2.22
N GLY A 31 -1.00 5.17 2.99
CA GLY A 31 -2.18 4.32 3.05
C GLY A 31 -3.45 5.07 2.63
N SER A 32 -4.50 4.34 2.27
CA SER A 32 -5.79 4.92 1.87
C SER A 32 -6.70 5.22 3.05
N ASP A 33 -6.40 4.68 4.23
CA ASP A 33 -7.31 4.69 5.37
C ASP A 33 -8.73 4.21 4.98
N ALA A 34 -8.78 3.19 4.11
CA ALA A 34 -10.03 2.58 3.68
C ALA A 34 -10.66 1.83 4.85
N GLY A 35 -11.91 2.12 5.11
CA GLY A 35 -12.71 1.47 6.14
C GLY A 35 -14.06 1.06 5.57
N LEU A 36 -15.13 1.54 6.19
CA LEU A 36 -16.50 1.26 5.75
C LEU A 36 -16.81 1.75 4.33
N LEU A 37 -16.13 2.81 3.89
CA LEU A 37 -16.24 3.32 2.52
C LEU A 37 -15.04 2.86 1.69
N PRO A 38 -15.25 2.34 0.47
CA PRO A 38 -14.16 2.02 -0.44
C PRO A 38 -13.34 3.27 -0.78
N ARG A 39 -12.00 3.16 -0.66
CA ARG A 39 -11.06 4.24 -0.99
C ARG A 39 -9.92 3.70 -1.85
N ASN A 40 -10.24 3.22 -3.03
CA ASN A 40 -9.27 2.65 -3.96
C ASN A 40 -8.60 3.73 -4.80
N VAL A 41 -8.08 4.76 -4.15
CA VAL A 41 -7.56 5.97 -4.81
C VAL A 41 -6.06 6.21 -4.56
N ASN A 42 -5.35 5.25 -3.97
CA ASN A 42 -3.94 5.43 -3.62
C ASN A 42 -3.07 5.78 -4.82
N ILE A 43 -3.26 5.08 -5.94
CA ILE A 43 -2.47 5.31 -7.16
C ILE A 43 -2.75 6.70 -7.72
N GLU A 44 -4.03 7.06 -7.87
CA GLU A 44 -4.44 8.37 -8.41
C GLU A 44 -3.94 9.53 -7.54
N GLN A 45 -4.01 9.39 -6.23
CA GLN A 45 -3.52 10.42 -5.30
C GLN A 45 -2.00 10.52 -5.33
N ALA A 46 -1.30 9.39 -5.30
CA ALA A 46 0.16 9.37 -5.36
C ALA A 46 0.70 9.90 -6.70
N MET A 47 0.04 9.58 -7.82
CA MET A 47 0.37 10.16 -9.13
C MET A 47 0.17 11.68 -9.17
N ARG A 48 -0.81 12.21 -8.44
CA ARG A 48 -0.95 13.67 -8.28
C ARG A 48 0.20 14.26 -7.48
N LEU A 49 0.64 13.59 -6.41
CA LEU A 49 1.80 14.02 -5.62
C LEU A 49 3.08 14.04 -6.46
N VAL A 50 3.27 13.05 -7.33
CA VAL A 50 4.37 13.05 -8.31
C VAL A 50 4.23 14.22 -9.29
N LYS A 51 3.05 14.42 -9.85
CA LYS A 51 2.80 15.50 -10.80
C LYS A 51 3.02 16.89 -10.22
N PHE A 52 2.79 17.07 -8.92
CA PHE A 52 3.04 18.32 -8.20
C PHE A 52 4.44 18.43 -7.59
N GLY A 53 5.32 17.44 -7.84
CA GLY A 53 6.71 17.48 -7.38
C GLY A 53 6.91 17.20 -5.89
N ALA A 54 5.91 16.61 -5.21
CA ALA A 54 6.04 16.16 -3.82
C ALA A 54 6.81 14.86 -3.70
N LEU A 55 6.75 14.03 -4.74
CA LEU A 55 7.42 12.73 -4.84
C LEU A 55 8.03 12.55 -6.23
N GLU A 56 9.14 11.84 -6.30
CA GLU A 56 9.59 11.22 -7.54
C GLU A 56 8.83 9.90 -7.78
N PRO A 57 8.75 9.40 -9.03
CA PRO A 57 8.08 8.13 -9.32
C PRO A 57 8.60 6.95 -8.50
N LEU A 58 9.91 6.92 -8.24
CA LEU A 58 10.52 5.89 -7.41
C LEU A 58 10.07 5.98 -5.95
N ASP A 59 10.01 7.19 -5.39
CA ASP A 59 9.53 7.42 -4.02
C ASP A 59 8.09 6.93 -3.86
N MET A 60 7.24 7.22 -4.85
CA MET A 60 5.87 6.75 -4.88
C MET A 60 5.81 5.21 -4.79
N VAL A 61 6.59 4.51 -5.62
CA VAL A 61 6.61 3.05 -5.64
C VAL A 61 7.12 2.49 -4.31
N LEU A 62 8.18 3.05 -3.75
CA LEU A 62 8.72 2.64 -2.46
C LEU A 62 7.67 2.80 -1.35
N LYS A 63 6.99 3.95 -1.29
CA LYS A 63 6.01 4.28 -0.24
C LYS A 63 4.69 3.52 -0.36
N LEU A 64 4.33 3.06 -1.55
CA LEU A 64 3.10 2.30 -1.78
C LEU A 64 3.31 0.78 -1.80
N SER A 65 4.55 0.31 -1.92
CA SER A 65 4.82 -1.12 -2.12
C SER A 65 5.87 -1.65 -1.16
N LEU A 66 7.15 -1.31 -1.35
CA LEU A 66 8.24 -1.93 -0.60
C LEU A 66 8.21 -1.57 0.89
N ASN A 67 8.02 -0.29 1.21
CA ASN A 67 8.01 0.15 2.60
C ASN A 67 6.85 -0.43 3.40
N PRO A 68 5.59 -0.42 2.91
CA PRO A 68 4.49 -1.14 3.57
C PRO A 68 4.77 -2.63 3.80
N ALA A 69 5.37 -3.30 2.81
CA ALA A 69 5.72 -4.71 2.96
C ALA A 69 6.75 -4.91 4.08
N ARG A 70 7.80 -4.08 4.14
CA ARG A 70 8.80 -4.10 5.21
C ARG A 70 8.21 -3.77 6.58
N MET A 71 7.32 -2.79 6.65
CA MET A 71 6.63 -2.41 7.90
C MET A 71 5.81 -3.55 8.48
N LEU A 72 5.31 -4.45 7.63
CA LEU A 72 4.49 -5.59 8.01
C LEU A 72 5.27 -6.92 8.06
N GLY A 73 6.58 -6.90 7.81
CA GLY A 73 7.38 -8.13 7.77
C GLY A 73 7.07 -9.08 6.62
N LEU A 74 6.52 -8.56 5.51
CA LEU A 74 6.12 -9.35 4.34
C LEU A 74 7.30 -9.52 3.37
N ALA A 75 8.15 -10.51 3.62
CA ALA A 75 9.41 -10.68 2.88
C ALA A 75 9.23 -11.01 1.39
N SER A 76 8.13 -11.66 1.02
CA SER A 76 7.83 -12.05 -0.39
C SER A 76 7.11 -10.98 -1.19
N LYS A 77 6.84 -9.80 -0.60
CA LYS A 77 6.04 -8.74 -1.22
C LYS A 77 6.81 -7.43 -1.39
N GLY A 78 6.23 -6.52 -2.14
CA GLY A 78 6.69 -5.14 -2.27
C GLY A 78 7.78 -4.91 -3.31
N ARG A 79 8.27 -5.94 -3.99
CA ARG A 79 9.29 -5.84 -5.05
C ARG A 79 9.15 -6.94 -6.08
N LEU A 80 9.62 -6.70 -7.28
CA LEU A 80 9.76 -7.70 -8.33
C LEU A 80 11.12 -8.38 -8.17
N SER A 81 11.11 -9.61 -7.67
CA SER A 81 12.30 -10.46 -7.54
C SER A 81 11.88 -11.90 -7.72
N GLU A 82 12.79 -12.72 -8.23
CA GLU A 82 12.60 -14.16 -8.32
C GLU A 82 12.26 -14.73 -6.94
N GLY A 83 11.26 -15.61 -6.88
CA GLY A 83 10.76 -16.22 -5.65
C GLY A 83 9.76 -15.37 -4.86
N ASN A 84 9.50 -14.13 -5.25
CA ASN A 84 8.47 -13.31 -4.61
C ASN A 84 7.08 -13.59 -5.21
N ASP A 85 6.06 -13.16 -4.49
CA ASP A 85 4.67 -13.23 -4.95
C ASP A 85 4.50 -12.38 -6.23
N ALA A 86 3.75 -12.92 -7.18
CA ALA A 86 3.44 -12.23 -8.43
C ALA A 86 2.29 -11.23 -8.23
N ASP A 87 2.54 -10.23 -7.37
CA ASP A 87 1.62 -9.12 -7.09
C ASP A 87 2.12 -7.88 -7.85
N LEU A 88 1.34 -7.41 -8.83
CA LEU A 88 1.74 -6.32 -9.70
C LEU A 88 0.61 -5.32 -9.91
N THR A 89 0.98 -4.05 -9.97
CA THR A 89 0.08 -2.99 -10.45
C THR A 89 0.75 -2.28 -11.62
N LEU A 90 0.10 -2.30 -12.78
CA LEU A 90 0.53 -1.52 -13.93
C LEU A 90 -0.18 -0.17 -13.89
N ILE A 91 0.60 0.89 -13.96
CA ILE A 91 0.12 2.26 -13.89
C ILE A 91 0.18 2.87 -15.29
N ASP A 92 -0.88 3.55 -15.67
CA ASP A 92 -0.91 4.45 -16.83
C ASP A 92 -0.44 5.84 -16.35
N PRO A 93 0.80 6.26 -16.70
CA PRO A 93 1.32 7.54 -16.24
C PRO A 93 0.56 8.75 -16.80
N ALA A 94 0.06 8.64 -18.04
CA ALA A 94 -0.69 9.71 -18.70
C ALA A 94 -2.07 9.86 -18.06
N GLY A 95 -2.76 8.76 -17.82
CA GLY A 95 -4.07 8.77 -17.16
C GLY A 95 -3.99 8.93 -15.63
N GLY A 96 -2.80 8.79 -15.03
CA GLY A 96 -2.59 8.92 -13.59
C GLY A 96 -3.36 7.88 -12.76
N ARG A 97 -3.48 6.64 -13.26
CA ARG A 97 -4.31 5.60 -12.66
C ARG A 97 -3.74 4.20 -12.89
N ALA A 98 -4.17 3.25 -12.09
CA ALA A 98 -3.88 1.85 -12.34
C ALA A 98 -4.68 1.34 -13.56
N SER A 99 -4.00 0.60 -14.44
CA SER A 99 -4.61 -0.02 -15.64
C SER A 99 -4.80 -1.53 -15.46
N TYR A 100 -3.86 -2.20 -14.82
CA TYR A 100 -3.94 -3.62 -14.49
C TYR A 100 -3.56 -3.85 -13.03
N GLY A 101 -4.22 -4.83 -12.41
CA GLY A 101 -3.91 -5.36 -11.09
C GLY A 101 -3.81 -6.88 -11.16
N ILE A 102 -2.71 -7.42 -10.66
CA ILE A 102 -2.41 -8.84 -10.61
C ILE A 102 -2.12 -9.19 -9.16
N VAL A 103 -2.74 -10.24 -8.65
CA VAL A 103 -2.54 -10.76 -7.30
C VAL A 103 -2.29 -12.25 -7.37
N ALA A 104 -1.18 -12.70 -6.80
CA ALA A 104 -0.73 -14.09 -6.86
C ALA A 104 -0.76 -14.64 -8.31
N GLY A 105 -0.30 -13.86 -9.28
CA GLY A 105 -0.27 -14.19 -10.69
C GLY A 105 -1.61 -14.16 -11.43
N ARG A 106 -2.71 -13.76 -10.76
CA ARG A 106 -4.04 -13.70 -11.37
C ARG A 106 -4.43 -12.26 -11.64
N VAL A 107 -4.91 -11.98 -12.85
CA VAL A 107 -5.45 -10.66 -13.20
C VAL A 107 -6.77 -10.46 -12.45
N ILE A 108 -6.81 -9.45 -11.59
CA ILE A 108 -7.99 -9.05 -10.82
C ILE A 108 -8.59 -7.73 -11.30
N MET A 109 -7.80 -6.93 -12.01
CA MET A 109 -8.23 -5.69 -12.65
C MET A 109 -7.61 -5.59 -14.03
N MET A 110 -8.39 -5.18 -15.02
CA MET A 110 -7.98 -5.00 -16.41
C MET A 110 -8.64 -3.75 -17.00
N ALA A 111 -7.86 -2.90 -17.65
CA ALA A 111 -8.31 -1.64 -18.23
C ALA A 111 -9.11 -0.77 -17.23
N GLY A 112 -8.68 -0.73 -15.96
CA GLY A 112 -9.32 0.03 -14.89
C GLY A 112 -10.62 -0.58 -14.36
N ARG A 113 -10.99 -1.80 -14.79
CA ARG A 113 -12.19 -2.51 -14.33
C ARG A 113 -11.81 -3.72 -13.50
N VAL A 114 -12.46 -3.92 -12.36
CA VAL A 114 -12.31 -5.12 -11.55
C VAL A 114 -12.98 -6.28 -12.29
N VAL A 115 -12.20 -7.32 -12.60
CA VAL A 115 -12.62 -8.52 -13.35
C VAL A 115 -12.47 -9.81 -12.54
N GLY A 116 -11.82 -9.73 -11.38
CA GLY A 116 -11.57 -10.88 -10.52
C GLY A 116 -11.71 -10.55 -9.04
N ARG A 117 -11.53 -11.56 -8.23
CA ARG A 117 -11.47 -11.44 -6.77
C ARG A 117 -10.05 -11.71 -6.33
N GLY A 118 -9.52 -10.86 -5.51
CA GLY A 118 -8.23 -11.00 -4.87
C GLY A 118 -8.27 -10.24 -3.57
N GLY A 119 -7.53 -10.72 -2.62
CA GLY A 119 -7.41 -10.11 -1.30
C GLY A 119 -7.06 -11.16 -0.28
N THR A 120 -6.17 -10.80 0.60
CA THR A 120 -5.74 -11.62 1.73
C THR A 120 -5.84 -10.75 2.97
N ILE A 121 -6.52 -11.24 3.99
CA ILE A 121 -6.55 -10.53 5.28
C ILE A 121 -5.18 -10.70 5.94
N LEU A 122 -4.56 -9.59 6.33
CA LEU A 122 -3.38 -9.63 7.18
C LEU A 122 -3.83 -9.65 8.65
N THR A 123 -3.34 -10.60 9.41
CA THR A 123 -3.67 -10.77 10.82
C THR A 123 -2.44 -11.13 11.63
N THR A 124 -2.51 -11.00 12.94
CA THR A 124 -1.53 -11.56 13.88
C THR A 124 -1.99 -12.95 14.33
N GLU A 125 -1.13 -13.70 15.03
CA GLU A 125 -1.50 -15.00 15.62
C GLU A 125 -2.76 -14.90 16.47
N GLN A 126 -2.90 -13.82 17.23
CA GLN A 126 -4.07 -13.59 18.09
C GLN A 126 -5.38 -13.44 17.30
N GLY A 127 -5.33 -12.92 16.08
CA GLY A 127 -6.50 -12.72 15.24
C GLY A 127 -6.88 -13.92 14.37
N GLN A 128 -6.04 -14.97 14.29
CA GLN A 128 -6.24 -16.10 13.39
C GLN A 128 -7.59 -16.78 13.54
N THR A 129 -8.02 -17.03 14.76
CA THR A 129 -9.30 -17.73 15.04
C THR A 129 -10.48 -16.95 14.46
N ALA A 130 -10.49 -15.63 14.65
CA ALA A 130 -11.57 -14.77 14.14
C ALA A 130 -11.58 -14.72 12.61
N VAL A 131 -10.41 -14.66 11.98
CA VAL A 131 -10.29 -14.59 10.51
C VAL A 131 -10.62 -15.94 9.88
N THR A 132 -10.19 -17.06 10.46
CA THR A 132 -10.50 -18.41 9.98
C THR A 132 -12.02 -18.62 9.86
N ALA A 133 -12.79 -18.11 10.80
CA ALA A 133 -14.25 -18.21 10.78
C ALA A 133 -14.91 -17.49 9.58
N THR A 134 -14.21 -16.57 8.92
CA THR A 134 -14.74 -15.83 7.77
C THR A 134 -14.65 -16.60 6.45
N GLY A 135 -13.81 -17.63 6.37
CA GLY A 135 -13.50 -18.36 5.14
C GLY A 135 -12.73 -17.53 4.09
N ILE A 136 -12.28 -16.34 4.44
CA ILE A 136 -11.48 -15.48 3.55
C ILE A 136 -10.00 -15.87 3.70
N PRO A 137 -9.22 -15.95 2.59
CA PRO A 137 -7.79 -16.19 2.68
C PRO A 137 -7.10 -15.16 3.58
N PHE A 138 -6.18 -15.61 4.42
CA PHE A 138 -5.43 -14.74 5.30
C PHE A 138 -3.94 -15.12 5.35
N GLN A 139 -3.13 -14.16 5.75
CA GLN A 139 -1.71 -14.33 6.02
C GLN A 139 -1.41 -13.77 7.41
N THR A 140 -0.72 -14.57 8.22
CA THR A 140 -0.24 -14.12 9.51
C THR A 140 1.02 -13.29 9.34
N VAL A 141 1.07 -12.15 10.01
CA VAL A 141 2.24 -11.29 10.07
C VAL A 141 2.85 -11.36 11.47
N ASP A 142 4.18 -11.45 11.52
CA ASP A 142 4.92 -11.32 12.76
C ASP A 142 5.32 -9.85 12.95
N ILE A 143 4.63 -9.17 13.84
CA ILE A 143 4.85 -7.75 14.12
C ILE A 143 6.25 -7.51 14.69
N ALA A 144 6.86 -8.51 15.36
CA ALA A 144 8.21 -8.38 15.89
C ALA A 144 9.26 -8.27 14.76
N GLN A 145 8.95 -8.78 13.58
CA GLN A 145 9.79 -8.67 12.38
C GLN A 145 9.50 -7.42 11.54
N ALA A 146 8.50 -6.64 11.94
CA ALA A 146 8.17 -5.41 11.25
C ALA A 146 9.27 -4.36 11.43
N MET A 147 9.60 -3.66 10.35
CA MET A 147 10.62 -2.60 10.34
C MET A 147 10.35 -1.51 11.41
N MET A 148 9.08 -1.25 11.73
CA MET A 148 8.67 -0.26 12.74
C MET A 148 9.19 -0.59 14.15
N TYR A 149 9.46 -1.85 14.44
CA TYR A 149 9.88 -2.31 15.76
C TYR A 149 11.35 -2.76 15.77
N ALA A 150 11.95 -2.99 14.61
CA ALA A 150 13.35 -3.35 14.49
C ALA A 150 14.23 -2.17 14.92
N GLY A 151 14.94 -2.32 16.04
CA GLY A 151 15.85 -1.28 16.57
C GLY A 151 15.27 -0.42 17.69
N ARG A 152 14.11 -0.75 18.24
CA ARG A 152 13.54 -0.13 19.45
C ARG A 152 13.74 -1.01 20.70
N GLY A 153 14.76 -1.86 20.71
CA GLY A 153 15.20 -2.63 21.87
C GLY A 153 16.33 -1.95 22.62
#